data_ed5143751e6dfad3ba003b94809a4bbb
#
_entry.id   ed5143751e6dfad3ba003b94809a4bbb
#
_cell.length_a   1.000
_cell.length_b   1.000
_cell.length_c   1.000
_cell.angle_alpha   90.00
_cell.angle_beta   90.00
_cell.angle_gamma   90.00
#
_symmetry.space_group_name_H-M   'P 1'
#
loop_
_entity.id
_entity.type
_entity.pdbx_description
1 polymer ?
#
loop_
_entity_poly.entity_id
_entity_poly.type
_entity_poly.pdbx_seq_one_letter_code
_entity_poly.pdbx_strand_id
1 'polypeptide(L)'
;YIFRVCFTDPFQGRLLAEFAKRSLKAGKIAIFSDVSAPYSMGLAQYAREAILAGGGQIVAEQKYTGGDKDFRAQLTSIKSSQPEAILVPGYYTDVGLIVSQARQLGITVPLFGGDGWEAPELLQIAGKALEGTYYSTHFSPDNTDPLAQKFVAAFKAKYNETPDAMAALGYDSAMVLADAIKRAGSTDGTKIRDALATTKGFPGATGATTLDDKRDASKGAVIITVKDGKFQYLETVQP
;
A
#
# COMPACT_ATOMS: atom_id res chain seq x y z
N TYR A 1 -1.63 -21.87 -12.95
CA TYR A 1 -1.59 -22.42 -11.59
C TYR A 1 -1.10 -21.42 -10.54
N ILE A 2 -0.73 -20.19 -10.95
CA ILE A 2 -0.31 -19.12 -10.03
C ILE A 2 -1.49 -18.17 -9.83
N PHE A 3 -1.79 -17.85 -8.57
CA PHE A 3 -2.82 -16.92 -8.15
C PHE A 3 -2.21 -16.00 -7.09
N ARG A 4 -2.75 -14.79 -6.93
CA ARG A 4 -2.31 -13.87 -5.88
C ARG A 4 -3.51 -13.39 -5.07
N VAL A 5 -3.31 -13.20 -3.78
CA VAL A 5 -4.32 -12.65 -2.86
C VAL A 5 -4.07 -11.19 -2.49
N CYS A 6 -2.91 -10.64 -2.86
CA CYS A 6 -2.63 -9.19 -2.77
C CYS A 6 -3.22 -8.46 -3.98
N PHE A 7 -3.56 -7.20 -3.82
CA PHE A 7 -3.92 -6.34 -4.96
C PHE A 7 -2.69 -6.03 -5.84
N THR A 8 -2.90 -5.35 -6.97
CA THR A 8 -1.87 -5.03 -7.97
C THR A 8 -1.57 -3.55 -8.00
N ASP A 9 -0.38 -3.17 -8.54
CA ASP A 9 0.03 -1.77 -8.69
C ASP A 9 -0.95 -0.92 -9.51
N PRO A 10 -1.60 -1.43 -10.59
CA PRO A 10 -2.65 -0.68 -11.28
C PRO A 10 -3.84 -0.30 -10.39
N PHE A 11 -4.24 -1.19 -9.47
CA PHE A 11 -5.29 -0.88 -8.51
C PHE A 11 -4.77 0.12 -7.46
N GLN A 12 -3.59 -0.13 -6.90
CA GLN A 12 -2.99 0.74 -5.89
C GLN A 12 -2.76 2.16 -6.42
N GLY A 13 -2.30 2.31 -7.67
CA GLY A 13 -2.09 3.61 -8.30
C GLY A 13 -3.39 4.41 -8.44
N ARG A 14 -4.48 3.76 -8.88
CA ARG A 14 -5.81 4.41 -8.94
C ARG A 14 -6.30 4.81 -7.56
N LEU A 15 -6.18 3.93 -6.57
CA LEU A 15 -6.56 4.18 -5.19
C LEU A 15 -5.81 5.39 -4.60
N LEU A 16 -4.50 5.46 -4.80
CA LEU A 16 -3.68 6.59 -4.31
C LEU A 16 -4.05 7.90 -5.00
N ALA A 17 -4.37 7.88 -6.29
CA ALA A 17 -4.85 9.06 -7.01
C ALA A 17 -6.20 9.54 -6.46
N GLU A 18 -7.13 8.63 -6.22
CA GLU A 18 -8.43 8.94 -5.62
C GLU A 18 -8.29 9.46 -4.19
N PHE A 19 -7.45 8.84 -3.38
CA PHE A 19 -7.13 9.28 -2.02
C PHE A 19 -6.56 10.71 -2.02
N ALA A 20 -5.60 11.01 -2.89
CA ALA A 20 -5.03 12.35 -3.01
C ALA A 20 -6.12 13.39 -3.33
N LYS A 21 -7.00 13.09 -4.29
CA LYS A 21 -8.08 14.00 -4.70
C LYS A 21 -9.14 14.14 -3.61
N ARG A 22 -9.64 13.03 -3.06
CA ARG A 22 -10.81 13.00 -2.17
C ARG A 22 -10.46 13.37 -0.74
N SER A 23 -9.40 12.76 -0.20
CA SER A 23 -9.08 12.87 1.23
C SER A 23 -8.06 13.97 1.49
N LEU A 24 -6.99 14.08 0.67
CA LEU A 24 -5.99 15.13 0.82
C LEU A 24 -6.40 16.45 0.16
N LYS A 25 -7.43 16.45 -0.70
CA LYS A 25 -7.87 17.63 -1.49
C LYS A 25 -6.75 18.20 -2.37
N ALA A 26 -5.82 17.35 -2.80
CA ALA A 26 -4.64 17.73 -3.55
C ALA A 26 -4.87 17.48 -5.05
N GLY A 27 -4.81 18.55 -5.85
CA GLY A 27 -4.90 18.50 -7.31
C GLY A 27 -3.54 18.62 -8.00
N LYS A 28 -2.52 19.17 -7.32
CA LYS A 28 -1.15 19.32 -7.81
C LYS A 28 -0.22 18.35 -7.10
N ILE A 29 0.20 17.32 -7.80
CA ILE A 29 0.99 16.23 -7.23
C ILE A 29 2.41 16.25 -7.79
N ALA A 30 3.41 16.13 -6.92
CA ALA A 30 4.76 15.75 -7.32
C ALA A 30 4.95 14.24 -7.13
N ILE A 31 5.74 13.62 -8.00
CA ILE A 31 6.11 12.20 -7.91
C ILE A 31 7.62 12.11 -7.71
N PHE A 32 8.03 11.30 -6.73
CA PHE A 32 9.44 11.06 -6.45
C PHE A 32 9.70 9.55 -6.34
N SER A 33 10.26 8.93 -7.39
CA SER A 33 10.32 7.49 -7.57
C SER A 33 11.74 6.94 -7.66
N ASP A 34 11.92 5.69 -7.20
CA ASP A 34 13.15 4.91 -7.32
C ASP A 34 13.21 4.28 -8.72
N VAL A 35 14.24 4.65 -9.51
CA VAL A 35 14.44 4.11 -10.86
C VAL A 35 14.99 2.69 -10.87
N SER A 36 15.55 2.23 -9.77
CA SER A 36 16.13 0.88 -9.65
C SER A 36 15.11 -0.19 -9.27
N ALA A 37 13.91 0.23 -8.80
CA ALA A 37 12.87 -0.68 -8.32
C ALA A 37 11.69 -0.75 -9.31
N PRO A 38 11.43 -1.91 -9.96
CA PRO A 38 10.27 -2.08 -10.85
C PRO A 38 8.93 -1.73 -10.18
N TYR A 39 8.75 -2.07 -8.90
CA TYR A 39 7.58 -1.69 -8.10
C TYR A 39 7.40 -0.16 -8.06
N SER A 40 8.44 0.59 -7.71
CA SER A 40 8.37 2.05 -7.60
C SER A 40 8.01 2.69 -8.95
N MET A 41 8.63 2.23 -10.02
CA MET A 41 8.38 2.72 -11.38
C MET A 41 6.97 2.39 -11.85
N GLY A 42 6.50 1.15 -11.59
CA GLY A 42 5.15 0.71 -11.95
C GLY A 42 4.08 1.50 -11.21
N LEU A 43 4.20 1.61 -9.88
CA LEU A 43 3.24 2.36 -9.07
C LEU A 43 3.23 3.85 -9.44
N ALA A 44 4.40 4.47 -9.68
CA ALA A 44 4.49 5.85 -10.17
C ALA A 44 3.73 6.05 -11.48
N GLN A 45 3.92 5.14 -12.44
CA GLN A 45 3.22 5.19 -13.73
C GLN A 45 1.70 5.11 -13.57
N TYR A 46 1.20 4.08 -12.88
CA TYR A 46 -0.25 3.89 -12.73
C TYR A 46 -0.91 5.01 -11.93
N ALA A 47 -0.25 5.50 -10.88
CA ALA A 47 -0.75 6.64 -10.12
C ALA A 47 -0.77 7.92 -10.97
N ARG A 48 0.30 8.18 -11.75
CA ARG A 48 0.37 9.31 -12.69
C ARG A 48 -0.79 9.29 -13.68
N GLU A 49 -1.01 8.16 -14.34
CA GLU A 49 -2.11 7.97 -15.29
C GLU A 49 -3.47 8.26 -14.64
N ALA A 50 -3.69 7.73 -13.45
CA ALA A 50 -4.93 7.91 -12.70
C ALA A 50 -5.14 9.37 -12.22
N ILE A 51 -4.07 10.04 -11.74
CA ILE A 51 -4.12 11.45 -11.34
C ILE A 51 -4.53 12.33 -12.51
N LEU A 52 -3.89 12.14 -13.68
CA LEU A 52 -4.19 12.91 -14.88
C LEU A 52 -5.61 12.64 -15.39
N ALA A 53 -6.04 11.37 -15.44
CA ALA A 53 -7.39 10.99 -15.82
C ALA A 53 -8.45 11.57 -14.87
N GLY A 54 -8.12 11.71 -13.58
CA GLY A 54 -8.96 12.34 -12.55
C GLY A 54 -9.00 13.87 -12.59
N GLY A 55 -8.31 14.51 -13.54
CA GLY A 55 -8.21 15.97 -13.68
C GLY A 55 -7.17 16.63 -12.78
N GLY A 56 -6.31 15.87 -12.11
CA GLY A 56 -5.17 16.38 -11.36
C GLY A 56 -3.99 16.75 -12.29
N GLN A 57 -2.97 17.35 -11.71
CA GLN A 57 -1.76 17.79 -12.41
C GLN A 57 -0.51 17.19 -11.78
N ILE A 58 0.42 16.73 -12.61
CA ILE A 58 1.76 16.37 -12.15
C ILE A 58 2.66 17.61 -12.33
N VAL A 59 3.03 18.24 -11.22
CA VAL A 59 3.79 19.49 -11.22
C VAL A 59 5.31 19.28 -11.15
N ALA A 60 5.76 18.11 -10.71
CA ALA A 60 7.16 17.68 -10.77
C ALA A 60 7.26 16.16 -10.79
N GLU A 61 8.24 15.65 -11.50
CA GLU A 61 8.67 14.25 -11.43
C GLU A 61 10.18 14.24 -11.17
N GLN A 62 10.58 13.68 -10.02
CA GLN A 62 11.97 13.49 -9.64
C GLN A 62 12.27 12.02 -9.43
N LYS A 63 13.53 11.67 -9.58
CA LYS A 63 13.98 10.29 -9.53
C LYS A 63 15.15 10.15 -8.56
N TYR A 64 15.28 8.98 -7.95
CA TYR A 64 16.43 8.57 -7.15
C TYR A 64 16.80 7.12 -7.46
N THR A 65 17.93 6.66 -6.95
CA THR A 65 18.33 5.26 -7.01
C THR A 65 18.25 4.68 -5.61
N GLY A 66 17.64 3.50 -5.47
CA GLY A 66 17.51 2.83 -4.18
C GLY A 66 18.84 2.72 -3.44
N GLY A 67 18.83 3.10 -2.16
CA GLY A 67 20.02 3.19 -1.33
C GLY A 67 20.73 4.54 -1.32
N ASP A 68 20.31 5.53 -2.12
CA ASP A 68 20.78 6.91 -2.02
C ASP A 68 20.62 7.43 -0.58
N LYS A 69 21.48 8.37 -0.17
CA LYS A 69 21.46 8.93 1.19
C LYS A 69 21.12 10.41 1.25
N ASP A 70 21.20 11.11 0.12
CA ASP A 70 20.93 12.54 0.03
C ASP A 70 19.93 12.83 -1.10
N PHE A 71 18.78 13.34 -0.72
CA PHE A 71 17.64 13.63 -1.60
C PHE A 71 17.34 15.13 -1.68
N ARG A 72 18.17 15.97 -1.05
CA ARG A 72 17.90 17.41 -0.89
C ARG A 72 17.80 18.17 -2.21
N ALA A 73 18.59 17.80 -3.21
CA ALA A 73 18.53 18.45 -4.52
C ALA A 73 17.18 18.21 -5.20
N GLN A 74 16.73 16.96 -5.25
CA GLN A 74 15.44 16.58 -5.84
C GLN A 74 14.27 17.17 -5.02
N LEU A 75 14.33 17.11 -3.70
CA LEU A 75 13.31 17.70 -2.81
C LEU A 75 13.22 19.23 -2.95
N THR A 76 14.34 19.92 -3.16
CA THR A 76 14.36 21.36 -3.44
C THR A 76 13.66 21.66 -4.77
N SER A 77 13.91 20.86 -5.80
CA SER A 77 13.23 20.98 -7.09
C SER A 77 11.71 20.74 -6.94
N ILE A 78 11.32 19.69 -6.20
CA ILE A 78 9.92 19.40 -5.88
C ILE A 78 9.28 20.58 -5.13
N LYS A 79 9.94 21.12 -4.11
CA LYS A 79 9.43 22.25 -3.33
C LYS A 79 9.18 23.48 -4.21
N SER A 80 10.07 23.74 -5.18
CA SER A 80 9.94 24.87 -6.09
C SER A 80 8.75 24.76 -7.04
N SER A 81 8.25 23.55 -7.32
CA SER A 81 7.04 23.30 -8.12
C SER A 81 5.74 23.50 -7.38
N GLN A 82 5.78 23.80 -6.06
CA GLN A 82 4.64 24.07 -5.20
C GLN A 82 3.55 22.97 -5.26
N PRO A 83 3.89 21.69 -5.01
CA PRO A 83 2.90 20.63 -5.00
C PRO A 83 1.99 20.78 -3.77
N GLU A 84 0.77 20.23 -3.87
CA GLU A 84 -0.18 20.12 -2.77
C GLU A 84 -0.01 18.79 -2.00
N ALA A 85 0.58 17.77 -2.65
CA ALA A 85 1.03 16.53 -2.02
C ALA A 85 2.16 15.90 -2.84
N ILE A 86 2.94 15.00 -2.21
CA ILE A 86 4.06 14.31 -2.86
C ILE A 86 3.83 12.82 -2.78
N LEU A 87 3.71 12.16 -3.92
CA LEU A 87 3.69 10.70 -4.03
C LEU A 87 5.12 10.17 -4.06
N VAL A 88 5.42 9.27 -3.13
CA VAL A 88 6.74 8.62 -3.02
C VAL A 88 6.53 7.09 -3.08
N PRO A 89 6.38 6.50 -4.27
CA PRO A 89 6.39 5.05 -4.40
C PRO A 89 7.81 4.54 -4.16
N GLY A 90 7.99 3.72 -3.13
CA GLY A 90 9.31 3.24 -2.72
C GLY A 90 9.24 2.40 -1.46
N TYR A 91 10.39 1.98 -0.98
CA TYR A 91 10.50 1.16 0.22
C TYR A 91 10.88 1.99 1.45
N TYR A 92 10.45 1.53 2.61
CA TYR A 92 10.53 2.22 3.90
C TYR A 92 11.92 2.79 4.25
N THR A 93 13.00 2.13 3.83
CA THR A 93 14.37 2.57 4.11
C THR A 93 14.70 3.92 3.48
N ASP A 94 14.43 4.06 2.17
CA ASP A 94 14.68 5.31 1.44
C ASP A 94 13.60 6.34 1.77
N VAL A 95 12.35 5.91 1.85
CA VAL A 95 11.21 6.76 2.20
C VAL A 95 11.41 7.46 3.53
N GLY A 96 11.90 6.76 4.56
CA GLY A 96 12.19 7.36 5.87
C GLY A 96 13.20 8.50 5.78
N LEU A 97 14.25 8.34 4.97
CA LEU A 97 15.24 9.40 4.72
C LEU A 97 14.65 10.55 3.90
N ILE A 98 13.87 10.23 2.85
CA ILE A 98 13.18 11.21 2.01
C ILE A 98 12.25 12.09 2.86
N VAL A 99 11.40 11.49 3.68
CA VAL A 99 10.46 12.21 4.54
C VAL A 99 11.21 13.08 5.54
N SER A 100 12.25 12.56 6.19
CA SER A 100 13.07 13.31 7.13
C SER A 100 13.70 14.55 6.48
N GLN A 101 14.31 14.39 5.30
CA GLN A 101 14.96 15.48 4.57
C GLN A 101 13.92 16.47 4.00
N ALA A 102 12.74 16.00 3.58
CA ALA A 102 11.66 16.87 3.15
C ALA A 102 11.22 17.83 4.28
N ARG A 103 11.03 17.29 5.49
CA ARG A 103 10.67 18.12 6.66
C ARG A 103 11.79 19.09 7.07
N GLN A 104 13.06 18.68 7.00
CA GLN A 104 14.23 19.56 7.22
C GLN A 104 14.27 20.73 6.23
N LEU A 105 13.86 20.50 4.99
CA LEU A 105 13.74 21.55 3.96
C LEU A 105 12.47 22.41 4.09
N GLY A 106 11.63 22.17 5.11
CA GLY A 106 10.38 22.88 5.32
C GLY A 106 9.27 22.52 4.34
N ILE A 107 9.32 21.33 3.77
CA ILE A 107 8.19 20.77 2.99
C ILE A 107 7.17 20.24 4.00
N THR A 108 6.01 20.90 4.09
CA THR A 108 4.94 20.58 5.06
C THR A 108 3.74 19.87 4.43
N VAL A 109 3.66 19.84 3.09
CA VAL A 109 2.58 19.14 2.39
C VAL A 109 2.60 17.65 2.70
N PRO A 110 1.45 16.95 2.59
CA PRO A 110 1.40 15.51 2.77
C PRO A 110 2.35 14.77 1.83
N LEU A 111 3.09 13.78 2.38
CA LEU A 111 3.76 12.76 1.60
C LEU A 111 2.93 11.48 1.72
N PHE A 112 2.79 10.76 0.62
CA PHE A 112 2.02 9.53 0.61
C PHE A 112 2.62 8.49 -0.34
N GLY A 113 2.31 7.21 -0.12
CA GLY A 113 2.89 6.12 -0.90
C GLY A 113 2.11 4.82 -0.83
N GLY A 114 2.74 3.75 -1.26
CA GLY A 114 2.17 2.40 -1.29
C GLY A 114 2.65 1.53 -0.13
N ASP A 115 2.33 0.24 -0.21
CA ASP A 115 2.59 -0.78 0.79
C ASP A 115 4.08 -1.05 1.06
N GLY A 116 4.97 -0.62 0.17
CA GLY A 116 6.42 -0.63 0.44
C GLY A 116 6.87 0.23 1.63
N TRP A 117 5.99 1.09 2.16
CA TRP A 117 6.25 1.86 3.38
C TRP A 117 6.03 1.05 4.66
N GLU A 118 5.32 -0.07 4.57
CA GLU A 118 4.91 -0.85 5.74
C GLU A 118 6.08 -1.59 6.37
N ALA A 119 6.68 -0.96 7.37
CA ALA A 119 7.69 -1.55 8.23
C ALA A 119 7.77 -0.77 9.55
N PRO A 120 7.93 -1.44 10.70
CA PRO A 120 8.16 -0.76 11.99
C PRO A 120 9.40 0.13 11.97
N GLU A 121 10.40 -0.24 11.17
CA GLU A 121 11.65 0.50 10.97
C GLU A 121 11.42 1.90 10.37
N LEU A 122 10.34 2.12 9.63
CA LEU A 122 10.01 3.44 9.10
C LEU A 122 9.88 4.48 10.22
N LEU A 123 9.22 4.11 11.34
CA LEU A 123 9.11 4.96 12.53
C LEU A 123 10.47 5.21 13.20
N GLN A 124 11.37 4.23 13.18
CA GLN A 124 12.71 4.38 13.74
C GLN A 124 13.58 5.32 12.90
N ILE A 125 13.45 5.26 11.56
CA ILE A 125 14.25 6.07 10.63
C ILE A 125 13.79 7.53 10.64
N ALA A 126 12.49 7.79 10.56
CA ALA A 126 11.96 9.13 10.32
C ALA A 126 11.24 9.75 11.53
N GLY A 127 10.83 8.95 12.51
CA GLY A 127 10.24 9.43 13.76
C GLY A 127 9.12 10.46 13.53
N LYS A 128 9.24 11.61 14.19
CA LYS A 128 8.26 12.71 14.11
C LYS A 128 8.09 13.30 12.70
N ALA A 129 9.05 13.11 11.80
CA ALA A 129 8.94 13.62 10.43
C ALA A 129 7.78 12.96 9.66
N LEU A 130 7.35 11.77 10.09
CA LEU A 130 6.24 11.02 9.49
C LEU A 130 4.85 11.58 9.85
N GLU A 131 4.74 12.49 10.78
CA GLU A 131 3.43 13.06 11.13
C GLU A 131 2.73 13.63 9.89
N GLY A 132 1.46 13.23 9.68
CA GLY A 132 0.68 13.65 8.52
C GLY A 132 1.14 13.03 7.20
N THR A 133 1.82 11.90 7.23
CA THR A 133 2.06 11.06 6.06
C THR A 133 1.04 9.94 5.96
N TYR A 134 0.93 9.34 4.76
CA TYR A 134 -0.06 8.32 4.46
C TYR A 134 0.51 7.22 3.56
N TYR A 135 0.04 5.99 3.74
CA TYR A 135 0.33 4.94 2.77
C TYR A 135 -0.83 3.95 2.66
N SER A 136 -0.95 3.32 1.51
CA SER A 136 -1.90 2.24 1.30
C SER A 136 -1.27 0.90 1.62
N THR A 137 -2.03 0.01 2.26
CA THR A 137 -1.63 -1.36 2.56
C THR A 137 -2.80 -2.32 2.51
N HIS A 138 -2.56 -3.60 2.77
CA HIS A 138 -3.55 -4.67 2.67
C HIS A 138 -4.35 -4.89 3.94
N PHE A 139 -3.82 -4.46 5.09
CA PHE A 139 -4.38 -4.80 6.40
C PHE A 139 -3.98 -3.76 7.46
N SER A 140 -4.80 -3.63 8.48
CA SER A 140 -4.45 -2.95 9.73
C SER A 140 -4.97 -3.76 10.91
N PRO A 141 -4.17 -3.97 11.98
CA PRO A 141 -4.65 -4.61 13.19
C PRO A 141 -5.73 -3.79 13.92
N ASP A 142 -5.85 -2.49 13.61
CA ASP A 142 -6.86 -1.60 14.16
C ASP A 142 -8.18 -1.60 13.34
N ASN A 143 -8.25 -2.34 12.23
CA ASN A 143 -9.49 -2.52 11.47
C ASN A 143 -10.54 -3.21 12.34
N THR A 144 -11.73 -2.62 12.46
CA THR A 144 -12.82 -3.10 13.32
C THR A 144 -13.63 -4.24 12.70
N ASP A 145 -13.31 -4.70 11.49
CA ASP A 145 -13.95 -5.86 10.88
C ASP A 145 -13.83 -7.10 11.78
N PRO A 146 -14.93 -7.82 12.06
CA PRO A 146 -14.91 -8.97 12.97
C PRO A 146 -13.94 -10.09 12.53
N LEU A 147 -13.76 -10.33 11.22
CA LEU A 147 -12.83 -11.35 10.72
C LEU A 147 -11.39 -10.92 10.92
N ALA A 148 -11.10 -9.64 10.65
CA ALA A 148 -9.79 -9.05 10.92
C ALA A 148 -9.45 -9.17 12.41
N GLN A 149 -10.37 -8.80 13.30
CA GLN A 149 -10.15 -8.87 14.75
C GLN A 149 -10.01 -10.31 15.27
N LYS A 150 -10.75 -11.27 14.70
CA LYS A 150 -10.59 -12.68 15.01
C LYS A 150 -9.19 -13.19 14.65
N PHE A 151 -8.69 -12.80 13.48
CA PHE A 151 -7.32 -13.12 13.05
C PHE A 151 -6.29 -12.49 14.00
N VAL A 152 -6.42 -11.19 14.31
CA VAL A 152 -5.53 -10.49 15.25
C VAL A 152 -5.47 -11.21 16.60
N ALA A 153 -6.61 -11.56 17.17
CA ALA A 153 -6.69 -12.25 18.46
C ALA A 153 -5.99 -13.62 18.41
N ALA A 154 -6.26 -14.41 17.37
CA ALA A 154 -5.66 -15.73 17.20
C ALA A 154 -4.13 -15.65 16.98
N PHE A 155 -3.66 -14.69 16.18
CA PHE A 155 -2.24 -14.47 15.93
C PHE A 155 -1.50 -14.05 17.21
N LYS A 156 -2.05 -13.07 17.96
CA LYS A 156 -1.49 -12.64 19.24
C LYS A 156 -1.43 -13.78 20.27
N ALA A 157 -2.47 -14.59 20.34
CA ALA A 157 -2.51 -15.73 21.28
C ALA A 157 -1.44 -16.78 20.95
N LYS A 158 -1.10 -16.95 19.65
CA LYS A 158 -0.13 -17.95 19.20
C LYS A 158 1.31 -17.47 19.22
N TYR A 159 1.55 -16.22 18.81
CA TYR A 159 2.89 -15.70 18.55
C TYR A 159 3.33 -14.62 19.54
N ASN A 160 2.41 -14.13 20.38
CA ASN A 160 2.62 -13.00 21.31
C ASN A 160 3.07 -11.70 20.60
N GLU A 161 2.65 -11.55 19.34
CA GLU A 161 2.98 -10.41 18.47
C GLU A 161 1.72 -9.88 17.79
N THR A 162 1.73 -8.62 17.37
CA THR A 162 0.67 -8.04 16.55
C THR A 162 0.96 -8.36 15.08
N PRO A 163 -0.02 -8.93 14.33
CA PRO A 163 0.20 -9.24 12.92
C PRO A 163 0.30 -7.98 12.06
N ASP A 164 1.13 -8.04 11.04
CA ASP A 164 1.22 -7.09 9.93
C ASP A 164 0.41 -7.55 8.70
N ALA A 165 0.48 -6.79 7.61
CA ALA A 165 -0.20 -7.15 6.36
C ALA A 165 0.37 -8.43 5.73
N MET A 166 1.66 -8.72 5.86
CA MET A 166 2.26 -9.93 5.32
C MET A 166 1.73 -11.18 6.03
N ALA A 167 1.63 -11.13 7.35
CA ALA A 167 1.03 -12.20 8.16
C ALA A 167 -0.45 -12.42 7.77
N ALA A 168 -1.22 -11.34 7.60
CA ALA A 168 -2.63 -11.42 7.21
C ALA A 168 -2.81 -11.97 5.79
N LEU A 169 -1.99 -11.56 4.82
CA LEU A 169 -2.01 -12.08 3.45
C LEU A 169 -1.59 -13.56 3.40
N GLY A 170 -0.59 -13.95 4.18
CA GLY A 170 -0.19 -15.36 4.32
C GLY A 170 -1.32 -16.22 4.86
N TYR A 171 -2.01 -15.74 5.90
CA TYR A 171 -3.20 -16.40 6.45
C TYR A 171 -4.31 -16.54 5.39
N ASP A 172 -4.66 -15.45 4.71
CA ASP A 172 -5.71 -15.46 3.69
C ASP A 172 -5.35 -16.37 2.51
N SER A 173 -4.07 -16.41 2.10
CA SER A 173 -3.60 -17.31 1.04
C SER A 173 -3.86 -18.77 1.39
N ALA A 174 -3.55 -19.17 2.64
CA ALA A 174 -3.80 -20.52 3.12
C ALA A 174 -5.29 -20.84 3.19
N MET A 175 -6.10 -19.89 3.65
CA MET A 175 -7.54 -20.06 3.80
C MET A 175 -8.27 -20.12 2.45
N VAL A 176 -7.89 -19.29 1.47
CA VAL A 176 -8.40 -19.34 0.09
C VAL A 176 -8.06 -20.68 -0.56
N LEU A 177 -6.82 -21.18 -0.37
CA LEU A 177 -6.41 -22.48 -0.87
C LEU A 177 -7.20 -23.63 -0.22
N ALA A 178 -7.38 -23.58 1.10
CA ALA A 178 -8.14 -24.59 1.83
C ALA A 178 -9.61 -24.64 1.38
N ASP A 179 -10.24 -23.49 1.17
CA ASP A 179 -11.59 -23.38 0.60
C ASP A 179 -11.66 -23.97 -0.81
N ALA A 180 -10.68 -23.66 -1.66
CA ALA A 180 -10.62 -24.20 -3.02
C ALA A 180 -10.46 -25.71 -3.04
N ILE A 181 -9.63 -26.31 -2.18
CA ILE A 181 -9.48 -27.76 -2.02
C ILE A 181 -10.82 -28.38 -1.60
N LYS A 182 -11.51 -27.77 -0.62
CA LYS A 182 -12.83 -28.23 -0.16
C LYS A 182 -13.87 -28.20 -1.29
N ARG A 183 -13.92 -27.11 -2.08
CA ARG A 183 -14.84 -26.98 -3.24
C ARG A 183 -14.49 -27.97 -4.36
N ALA A 184 -13.20 -28.20 -4.59
CA ALA A 184 -12.72 -29.18 -5.58
C ALA A 184 -13.03 -30.64 -5.18
N GLY A 185 -13.21 -30.92 -3.88
CA GLY A 185 -13.37 -32.28 -3.37
C GLY A 185 -12.19 -33.20 -3.70
N SER A 186 -11.00 -32.65 -3.94
CA SER A 186 -9.84 -33.37 -4.49
C SER A 186 -8.54 -32.64 -4.18
N THR A 187 -7.44 -33.38 -4.13
CA THR A 187 -6.06 -32.84 -4.08
C THR A 187 -5.41 -32.76 -5.46
N ASP A 188 -6.15 -33.04 -6.52
CA ASP A 188 -5.68 -32.86 -7.90
C ASP A 188 -5.45 -31.36 -8.20
N GLY A 189 -4.24 -31.04 -8.67
CA GLY A 189 -3.82 -29.65 -8.89
C GLY A 189 -4.68 -28.92 -9.94
N THR A 190 -5.18 -29.62 -10.97
CA THR A 190 -6.04 -29.02 -12.00
C THR A 190 -7.41 -28.67 -11.41
N LYS A 191 -8.01 -29.55 -10.63
CA LYS A 191 -9.29 -29.30 -9.97
C LYS A 191 -9.17 -28.16 -8.94
N ILE A 192 -8.08 -28.09 -8.19
CA ILE A 192 -7.81 -27.00 -7.25
C ILE A 192 -7.66 -25.67 -8.01
N ARG A 193 -6.89 -25.65 -9.11
CA ARG A 193 -6.76 -24.46 -9.97
C ARG A 193 -8.12 -23.96 -10.46
N ASP A 194 -8.97 -24.86 -10.93
CA ASP A 194 -10.30 -24.48 -11.44
C ASP A 194 -11.22 -23.96 -10.32
N ALA A 195 -11.12 -24.56 -9.13
CA ALA A 195 -11.81 -24.07 -7.95
C ALA A 195 -11.29 -22.68 -7.51
N LEU A 196 -9.96 -22.45 -7.53
CA LEU A 196 -9.39 -21.12 -7.24
C LEU A 196 -9.90 -20.06 -8.23
N ALA A 197 -9.94 -20.38 -9.53
CA ALA A 197 -10.40 -19.45 -10.57
C ALA A 197 -11.88 -19.02 -10.39
N THR A 198 -12.66 -19.74 -9.62
CA THR A 198 -14.07 -19.40 -9.31
C THR A 198 -14.25 -18.73 -7.95
N THR A 199 -13.17 -18.36 -7.26
CA THR A 199 -13.25 -17.71 -5.94
C THR A 199 -13.85 -16.31 -6.09
N LYS A 200 -14.98 -16.07 -5.39
CA LYS A 200 -15.69 -14.78 -5.39
C LYS A 200 -16.08 -14.42 -3.96
N GLY A 201 -15.67 -13.21 -3.53
CA GLY A 201 -16.04 -12.66 -2.23
C GLY A 201 -15.61 -13.51 -1.04
N PHE A 202 -14.46 -14.22 -1.14
CA PHE A 202 -13.96 -15.02 -0.02
C PHE A 202 -13.70 -14.11 1.19
N PRO A 203 -14.29 -14.41 2.36
CA PRO A 203 -14.18 -13.56 3.53
C PRO A 203 -12.83 -13.81 4.24
N GLY A 204 -11.86 -12.93 3.99
CA GLY A 204 -10.51 -12.99 4.55
C GLY A 204 -10.29 -12.00 5.70
N ALA A 205 -9.18 -12.16 6.42
CA ALA A 205 -8.70 -11.21 7.42
C ALA A 205 -8.35 -9.84 6.78
N THR A 206 -7.93 -9.85 5.50
CA THR A 206 -7.63 -8.65 4.72
C THR A 206 -8.84 -8.15 3.90
N GLY A 207 -10.06 -8.55 4.26
CA GLY A 207 -11.30 -8.24 3.54
C GLY A 207 -11.70 -9.29 2.51
N ALA A 208 -12.85 -9.05 1.85
CA ALA A 208 -13.38 -9.96 0.85
C ALA A 208 -12.46 -10.01 -0.38
N THR A 209 -12.08 -11.21 -0.81
CA THR A 209 -11.18 -11.44 -1.96
C THR A 209 -11.94 -12.13 -3.09
N THR A 210 -11.91 -11.54 -4.27
CA THR A 210 -12.37 -12.15 -5.53
C THR A 210 -11.17 -12.32 -6.44
N LEU A 211 -10.99 -13.49 -7.04
CA LEU A 211 -9.97 -13.73 -8.04
C LEU A 211 -10.55 -13.49 -9.44
N ASP A 212 -9.90 -12.63 -10.22
CA ASP A 212 -10.32 -12.28 -11.57
C ASP A 212 -9.84 -13.30 -12.63
N ASP A 213 -10.13 -13.04 -13.89
CA ASP A 213 -9.73 -13.89 -15.03
C ASP A 213 -8.21 -13.92 -15.28
N LYS A 214 -7.47 -12.94 -14.74
CA LYS A 214 -6.01 -12.89 -14.73
C LYS A 214 -5.40 -13.56 -13.51
N ARG A 215 -6.23 -14.07 -12.59
CA ARG A 215 -5.87 -14.68 -11.31
C ARG A 215 -5.29 -13.69 -10.29
N ASP A 216 -5.61 -12.43 -10.48
CA ASP A 216 -5.28 -11.34 -9.56
C ASP A 216 -6.45 -11.10 -8.59
N ALA A 217 -6.13 -10.63 -7.39
CA ALA A 217 -7.15 -10.33 -6.40
C ALA A 217 -7.78 -8.95 -6.65
N SER A 218 -9.11 -8.92 -6.72
CA SER A 218 -9.92 -7.72 -6.53
C SER A 218 -10.37 -7.68 -5.07
N LYS A 219 -9.94 -6.67 -4.34
CA LYS A 219 -10.19 -6.50 -2.90
C LYS A 219 -9.98 -5.06 -2.47
N GLY A 220 -10.48 -4.69 -1.29
CA GLY A 220 -10.23 -3.39 -0.69
C GLY A 220 -8.77 -3.19 -0.27
N ALA A 221 -8.39 -1.94 -0.08
CA ALA A 221 -7.12 -1.55 0.51
C ALA A 221 -7.34 -0.65 1.72
N VAL A 222 -6.38 -0.66 2.63
CA VAL A 222 -6.38 0.15 3.85
C VAL A 222 -5.46 1.35 3.65
N ILE A 223 -5.88 2.52 4.10
CA ILE A 223 -5.02 3.69 4.25
C ILE A 223 -4.59 3.81 5.70
N ILE A 224 -3.29 3.92 5.90
CA ILE A 224 -2.64 4.17 7.17
C ILE A 224 -2.13 5.62 7.20
N THR A 225 -2.23 6.26 8.33
CA THR A 225 -1.55 7.53 8.62
C THR A 225 -0.57 7.34 9.78
N VAL A 226 0.36 8.28 9.93
CA VAL A 226 1.18 8.38 11.13
C VAL A 226 0.68 9.55 11.97
N LYS A 227 0.31 9.27 13.22
CA LYS A 227 -0.15 10.25 14.18
C LYS A 227 0.36 9.90 15.57
N ASP A 228 0.86 10.91 16.29
CA ASP A 228 1.45 10.75 17.62
C ASP A 228 2.54 9.67 17.67
N GLY A 229 3.35 9.59 16.57
CA GLY A 229 4.45 8.65 16.42
C GLY A 229 4.01 7.18 16.24
N LYS A 230 2.76 6.92 15.83
CA LYS A 230 2.21 5.57 15.63
C LYS A 230 1.51 5.46 14.29
N PHE A 231 1.55 4.28 13.70
CA PHE A 231 0.68 3.92 12.59
C PHE A 231 -0.76 3.82 13.09
N GLN A 232 -1.67 4.47 12.37
CA GLN A 232 -3.09 4.46 12.69
C GLN A 232 -3.91 4.15 11.44
N TYR A 233 -4.88 3.27 11.59
CA TYR A 233 -5.89 3.04 10.56
C TYR A 233 -6.68 4.33 10.30
N LEU A 234 -6.80 4.72 9.03
CA LEU A 234 -7.58 5.86 8.61
C LEU A 234 -8.90 5.44 7.97
N GLU A 235 -8.82 4.68 6.89
CA GLU A 235 -10.00 4.23 6.14
C GLU A 235 -9.70 2.97 5.33
N THR A 236 -10.77 2.26 4.93
CA THR A 236 -10.72 1.21 3.91
C THR A 236 -11.34 1.73 2.63
N VAL A 237 -10.64 1.60 1.52
CA VAL A 237 -11.11 1.95 0.18
C VAL A 237 -11.46 0.66 -0.56
N GLN A 238 -12.68 0.58 -1.09
CA GLN A 238 -13.14 -0.57 -1.88
C GLN A 238 -12.66 -0.47 -3.33
N PRO A 239 -12.57 -1.61 -4.08
CA PRO A 239 -12.17 -1.66 -5.48
C PRO A 239 -13.08 -0.84 -6.39
#